data_094572a661226caddbb7354fe1c39476
#
_entry.id   094572a661226caddbb7354fe1c39476
#
_cell.length_a   1.000
_cell.length_b   1.000
_cell.length_c   1.000
_cell.angle_alpha   90.00
_cell.angle_beta   90.00
_cell.angle_gamma   90.00
#
_symmetry.space_group_name_H-M   'P 1'
#
loop_
_entity.id
_entity.type
_entity.pdbx_description
1 polymer ?
#
loop_
_entity_poly.entity_id
_entity_poly.type
_entity_poly.pdbx_seq_one_letter_code
_entity_poly.pdbx_strand_id
1 'polypeptide(L)'
;MIITLAITKLSKYIHPLTKEAALEVASNLRPDDYREVVEGHGHDPMVVLPLALNLPNSIYFTVPNGKTAGLAGVDELGSVWMLCTPEIEKYPHLFVRQAKKYIESRPQDLLWNIVDKRNRVHLKLL
;
A
#
# COMPACT_ATOMS: atom_id res chain seq x y z
N MET A 1 -14.50 -9.63 9.51
CA MET A 1 -13.92 -9.68 10.85
C MET A 1 -12.73 -10.64 10.95
N ILE A 2 -12.87 -11.88 10.51
CA ILE A 2 -11.77 -12.86 10.50
C ILE A 2 -10.58 -12.38 9.69
N ILE A 3 -10.82 -11.79 8.52
CA ILE A 3 -9.80 -11.26 7.65
C ILE A 3 -9.04 -10.12 8.31
N THR A 4 -9.75 -9.21 9.01
CA THR A 4 -9.14 -8.12 9.76
C THR A 4 -8.20 -8.63 10.84
N LEU A 5 -8.61 -9.68 11.57
CA LEU A 5 -7.76 -10.30 12.59
C LEU A 5 -6.52 -10.94 11.98
N ALA A 6 -6.64 -11.60 10.81
CA ALA A 6 -5.51 -12.19 10.11
C ALA A 6 -4.50 -11.12 9.68
N ILE A 7 -4.95 -9.98 9.14
CA ILE A 7 -4.09 -8.87 8.76
C ILE A 7 -3.39 -8.29 9.99
N THR A 8 -4.12 -8.07 11.08
CA THR A 8 -3.57 -7.51 12.32
C THR A 8 -2.49 -8.42 12.91
N LYS A 9 -2.65 -9.74 12.79
CA LYS A 9 -1.68 -10.72 13.29
C LYS A 9 -0.48 -10.90 12.38
N LEU A 10 -0.56 -10.44 11.12
CA LEU A 10 0.49 -10.62 10.14
C LEU A 10 1.80 -9.91 10.54
N SER A 11 1.67 -8.71 11.10
CA SER A 11 2.81 -7.90 11.53
C SER A 11 2.31 -6.75 12.40
N LYS A 12 3.16 -6.30 13.34
CA LYS A 12 2.86 -5.08 14.11
C LYS A 12 2.88 -3.82 13.25
N TYR A 13 3.37 -3.90 12.02
CA TYR A 13 3.44 -2.77 11.09
C TYR A 13 2.32 -2.76 10.05
N ILE A 14 1.52 -3.81 9.97
CA ILE A 14 0.43 -3.94 9.01
C ILE A 14 -0.91 -3.85 9.73
N HIS A 15 -1.75 -2.91 9.29
CA HIS A 15 -3.02 -2.62 9.95
C HIS A 15 -4.16 -2.53 8.93
N PRO A 16 -5.40 -2.89 9.33
CA PRO A 16 -6.55 -2.64 8.47
C PRO A 16 -6.66 -1.15 8.13
N LEU A 17 -7.01 -0.84 6.89
CA LEU A 17 -7.05 0.55 6.43
C LEU A 17 -8.05 1.38 7.22
N THR A 18 -7.66 2.62 7.54
CA THR A 18 -8.52 3.62 8.15
C THR A 18 -8.54 4.87 7.26
N LYS A 19 -9.58 5.69 7.41
CA LYS A 19 -9.70 6.94 6.68
C LYS A 19 -8.53 7.89 7.00
N GLU A 20 -8.16 7.95 8.27
CA GLU A 20 -7.08 8.82 8.74
C GLU A 20 -5.75 8.44 8.08
N ALA A 21 -5.44 7.15 8.02
CA ALA A 21 -4.23 6.67 7.36
C ALA A 21 -4.24 6.96 5.87
N ALA A 22 -5.39 6.78 5.21
CA ALA A 22 -5.53 7.08 3.79
C ALA A 22 -5.26 8.55 3.49
N LEU A 23 -5.80 9.46 4.32
CA LEU A 23 -5.58 10.90 4.15
C LEU A 23 -4.14 11.30 4.45
N GLU A 24 -3.52 10.69 5.46
CA GLU A 24 -2.12 10.94 5.79
C GLU A 24 -1.22 10.57 4.61
N VAL A 25 -1.41 9.40 4.02
CA VAL A 25 -0.63 8.96 2.87
C VAL A 25 -0.90 9.84 1.66
N ALA A 26 -2.18 10.17 1.38
CA ALA A 26 -2.55 11.01 0.26
C ALA A 26 -1.86 12.39 0.32
N SER A 27 -1.68 12.93 1.53
CA SER A 27 -1.04 14.23 1.74
C SER A 27 0.48 14.18 1.61
N ASN A 28 1.08 13.00 1.61
CA ASN A 28 2.53 12.81 1.71
C ASN A 28 3.08 11.78 0.72
N LEU A 29 2.43 11.58 -0.41
CA LEU A 29 2.88 10.60 -1.40
C LEU A 29 4.29 10.89 -1.89
N ARG A 30 5.07 9.82 -2.09
CA ARG A 30 6.34 9.90 -2.81
C ARG A 30 6.07 10.46 -4.22
N PRO A 31 7.05 11.20 -4.81
CA PRO A 31 6.86 11.74 -6.16
C PRO A 31 6.46 10.67 -7.19
N ASP A 32 7.06 9.48 -7.12
CA ASP A 32 6.73 8.39 -8.04
C ASP A 32 5.28 7.92 -7.89
N ASP A 33 4.81 7.80 -6.65
CA ASP A 33 3.44 7.35 -6.37
C ASP A 33 2.42 8.43 -6.69
N TYR A 34 2.77 9.69 -6.45
CA TYR A 34 1.94 10.82 -6.86
C TYR A 34 1.73 10.81 -8.37
N ARG A 35 2.80 10.58 -9.15
CA ARG A 35 2.70 10.49 -10.61
C ARG A 35 1.78 9.37 -11.06
N GLU A 36 1.83 8.21 -10.41
CA GLU A 36 0.93 7.11 -10.75
C GLU A 36 -0.54 7.47 -10.57
N VAL A 37 -0.87 8.18 -9.50
CA VAL A 37 -2.27 8.57 -9.22
C VAL A 37 -2.72 9.71 -10.13
N VAL A 38 -1.93 10.76 -10.24
CA VAL A 38 -2.32 11.99 -10.94
C VAL A 38 -2.09 11.87 -12.45
N GLU A 39 -0.89 11.48 -12.88
CA GLU A 39 -0.56 11.40 -14.30
C GLU A 39 -1.04 10.09 -14.93
N GLY A 40 -0.95 8.97 -14.19
CA GLY A 40 -1.33 7.67 -14.70
C GLY A 40 -2.84 7.46 -14.77
N HIS A 41 -3.59 8.01 -13.82
CA HIS A 41 -5.04 7.77 -13.71
C HIS A 41 -5.88 9.04 -13.72
N GLY A 42 -5.26 10.23 -13.65
CA GLY A 42 -5.99 11.50 -13.63
C GLY A 42 -6.79 11.73 -12.37
N HIS A 43 -6.40 11.14 -11.25
CA HIS A 43 -7.13 11.22 -9.99
C HIS A 43 -6.49 12.18 -9.00
N ASP A 44 -7.32 12.74 -8.10
CA ASP A 44 -6.86 13.48 -6.93
C ASP A 44 -6.62 12.48 -5.79
N PRO A 45 -5.39 12.38 -5.26
CA PRO A 45 -5.09 11.44 -4.16
C PRO A 45 -5.98 11.63 -2.93
N MET A 46 -6.31 12.85 -2.57
CA MET A 46 -7.15 13.13 -1.40
C MET A 46 -8.58 12.62 -1.55
N VAL A 47 -9.03 12.42 -2.78
CA VAL A 47 -10.35 11.86 -3.09
C VAL A 47 -10.27 10.35 -3.26
N VAL A 48 -9.31 9.87 -4.03
CA VAL A 48 -9.29 8.47 -4.45
C VAL A 48 -8.72 7.53 -3.39
N LEU A 49 -7.73 7.95 -2.60
CA LEU A 49 -7.16 7.05 -1.60
C LEU A 49 -8.17 6.62 -0.52
N PRO A 50 -9.01 7.50 0.03
CA PRO A 50 -10.04 7.06 0.99
C PRO A 50 -11.05 6.06 0.41
N LEU A 51 -11.24 6.04 -0.91
CA LEU A 51 -12.14 5.08 -1.55
C LEU A 51 -11.65 3.64 -1.41
N ALA A 52 -10.37 3.43 -1.12
CA ALA A 52 -9.82 2.10 -0.87
C ALA A 52 -10.44 1.43 0.36
N LEU A 53 -11.11 2.19 1.25
CA LEU A 53 -11.88 1.61 2.36
C LEU A 53 -13.01 0.71 1.88
N ASN A 54 -13.48 0.90 0.64
CA ASN A 54 -14.53 0.07 0.05
C ASN A 54 -14.00 -1.26 -0.49
N LEU A 55 -12.68 -1.43 -0.57
CA LEU A 55 -12.05 -2.66 -1.02
C LEU A 55 -11.72 -3.53 0.19
N PRO A 56 -12.13 -4.81 0.19
CA PRO A 56 -11.80 -5.70 1.29
C PRO A 56 -10.27 -5.91 1.37
N ASN A 57 -9.79 -6.08 2.58
CA ASN A 57 -8.37 -6.38 2.86
C ASN A 57 -7.38 -5.28 2.49
N SER A 58 -7.83 -4.06 2.27
CA SER A 58 -6.93 -2.93 2.14
C SER A 58 -6.28 -2.62 3.48
N ILE A 59 -5.00 -2.30 3.44
CA ILE A 59 -4.20 -2.08 4.64
C ILE A 59 -3.45 -0.76 4.56
N TYR A 60 -3.02 -0.29 5.73
CA TYR A 60 -1.91 0.66 5.80
C TYR A 60 -0.78 0.04 6.59
N PHE A 61 0.43 0.53 6.39
CA PHE A 61 1.57 0.07 7.18
C PHE A 61 2.34 1.25 7.76
N THR A 62 2.89 0.98 8.94
CA THR A 62 3.67 1.93 9.70
C THR A 62 5.13 1.53 9.72
N VAL A 63 5.98 2.44 10.15
CA VAL A 63 7.42 2.23 10.30
C VAL A 63 7.81 2.49 11.76
N PRO A 64 9.03 2.12 12.17
CA PRO A 64 9.42 2.23 13.59
C PRO A 64 9.26 3.60 14.24
N ASN A 65 9.29 4.68 13.47
CA ASN A 65 9.05 6.03 14.00
C ASN A 65 7.57 6.36 14.25
N GLY A 66 6.66 5.39 13.99
CA GLY A 66 5.22 5.54 14.21
C GLY A 66 4.46 6.19 13.06
N LYS A 67 5.14 6.66 12.02
CA LYS A 67 4.47 7.29 10.88
C LYS A 67 3.85 6.25 9.94
N THR A 68 2.76 6.64 9.29
CA THR A 68 2.15 5.83 8.24
C THR A 68 3.00 5.95 6.98
N ALA A 69 3.46 4.82 6.48
CA ALA A 69 4.40 4.77 5.36
C ALA A 69 3.74 4.40 4.04
N GLY A 70 2.54 3.85 4.06
CA GLY A 70 1.86 3.53 2.82
C GLY A 70 0.56 2.78 2.98
N LEU A 71 -0.10 2.60 1.86
CA LEU A 71 -1.32 1.83 1.71
C LEU A 71 -1.07 0.70 0.71
N ALA A 72 -1.78 -0.40 0.86
CA ALA A 72 -1.73 -1.49 -0.11
C ALA A 72 -3.06 -2.24 -0.15
N GLY A 73 -3.30 -2.91 -1.25
CA GLY A 73 -4.46 -3.75 -1.41
C GLY A 73 -4.33 -4.66 -2.62
N VAL A 74 -5.24 -5.62 -2.69
CA VAL A 74 -5.35 -6.54 -3.83
C VAL A 74 -6.83 -6.60 -4.18
N ASP A 75 -7.16 -6.33 -5.43
CA ASP A 75 -8.55 -6.44 -5.89
C ASP A 75 -8.95 -7.89 -6.17
N GLU A 76 -10.20 -8.09 -6.58
CA GLU A 76 -10.75 -9.43 -6.83
C GLU A 76 -10.02 -10.16 -7.95
N LEU A 77 -9.40 -9.43 -8.88
CA LEU A 77 -8.69 -10.01 -10.02
C LEU A 77 -7.22 -10.28 -9.73
N GLY A 78 -6.76 -10.04 -8.50
CA GLY A 78 -5.37 -10.22 -8.12
C GLY A 78 -4.46 -9.03 -8.47
N SER A 79 -5.03 -7.91 -8.89
CA SER A 79 -4.24 -6.69 -9.12
C SER A 79 -3.78 -6.11 -7.78
N VAL A 80 -2.47 -6.06 -7.59
CA VAL A 80 -1.84 -5.50 -6.39
C VAL A 80 -1.61 -4.01 -6.61
N TRP A 81 -2.00 -3.20 -5.64
CA TRP A 81 -1.69 -1.78 -5.66
C TRP A 81 -1.00 -1.38 -4.35
N MET A 82 -0.15 -0.37 -4.44
CA MET A 82 0.62 0.11 -3.31
C MET A 82 0.97 1.58 -3.53
N LEU A 83 0.71 2.42 -2.54
CA LEU A 83 0.97 3.84 -2.58
C LEU A 83 1.66 4.25 -1.29
N CYS A 84 2.82 4.89 -1.40
CA CYS A 84 3.71 5.08 -0.27
C CYS A 84 4.12 6.54 -0.08
N THR A 85 4.54 6.83 1.15
CA THR A 85 5.20 8.08 1.52
C THR A 85 6.72 7.91 1.44
N PRO A 86 7.50 8.99 1.48
CA PRO A 86 8.97 8.89 1.52
C PRO A 86 9.52 8.11 2.74
N GLU A 87 8.69 7.84 3.73
CA GLU A 87 9.12 7.09 4.91
C GLU A 87 9.63 5.69 4.59
N ILE A 88 9.16 5.06 3.50
CA ILE A 88 9.66 3.74 3.11
C ILE A 88 11.13 3.75 2.74
N GLU A 89 11.66 4.88 2.29
CA GLU A 89 13.05 5.01 1.88
C GLU A 89 14.02 5.03 3.07
N LYS A 90 13.50 5.34 4.25
CA LYS A 90 14.28 5.30 5.51
C LYS A 90 14.43 3.88 6.05
N TYR A 91 13.53 2.97 5.67
CA TYR A 91 13.48 1.59 6.19
C TYR A 91 13.30 0.58 5.04
N PRO A 92 14.21 0.56 4.07
CA PRO A 92 13.99 -0.22 2.84
C PRO A 92 13.87 -1.73 3.07
N HIS A 93 14.66 -2.30 3.97
CA HIS A 93 14.60 -3.74 4.25
C HIS A 93 13.31 -4.12 4.98
N LEU A 94 12.89 -3.31 5.93
CA LEU A 94 11.63 -3.51 6.65
C LEU A 94 10.46 -3.45 5.67
N PHE A 95 10.45 -2.42 4.83
CA PHE A 95 9.39 -2.24 3.82
C PHE A 95 9.26 -3.48 2.93
N VAL A 96 10.36 -3.95 2.35
CA VAL A 96 10.34 -5.12 1.46
C VAL A 96 9.82 -6.36 2.19
N ARG A 97 10.28 -6.60 3.42
CA ARG A 97 9.81 -7.75 4.21
C ARG A 97 8.31 -7.68 4.50
N GLN A 98 7.81 -6.52 4.89
CA GLN A 98 6.38 -6.36 5.20
C GLN A 98 5.53 -6.47 3.94
N ALA A 99 5.98 -5.89 2.83
CA ALA A 99 5.29 -6.01 1.55
C ALA A 99 5.18 -7.47 1.09
N LYS A 100 6.27 -8.23 1.21
CA LYS A 100 6.26 -9.66 0.86
C LYS A 100 5.31 -10.45 1.74
N LYS A 101 5.32 -10.21 3.06
CA LYS A 101 4.38 -10.88 3.97
C LYS A 101 2.94 -10.63 3.58
N TYR A 102 2.61 -9.38 3.25
CA TYR A 102 1.26 -9.04 2.84
C TYR A 102 0.86 -9.77 1.55
N ILE A 103 1.71 -9.71 0.53
CA ILE A 103 1.46 -10.34 -0.76
C ILE A 103 1.28 -11.86 -0.59
N GLU A 104 2.16 -12.51 0.15
CA GLU A 104 2.11 -13.95 0.40
C GLU A 104 0.87 -14.37 1.19
N SER A 105 0.29 -13.47 1.98
CA SER A 105 -0.92 -13.75 2.76
C SER A 105 -2.21 -13.70 1.92
N ARG A 106 -2.14 -13.22 0.67
CA ARG A 106 -3.34 -13.09 -0.17
C ARG A 106 -3.73 -14.45 -0.75
N PRO A 107 -5.04 -14.70 -0.88
CA PRO A 107 -5.53 -15.99 -1.37
C PRO A 107 -5.44 -16.20 -2.90
N GLN A 108 -5.16 -15.14 -3.66
CA GLN A 108 -5.09 -15.22 -5.10
C GLN A 108 -3.87 -16.03 -5.56
N ASP A 109 -4.06 -16.94 -6.51
CA ASP A 109 -2.98 -17.74 -7.08
C ASP A 109 -2.02 -16.90 -7.93
N LEU A 110 -2.55 -15.89 -8.62
CA LEU A 110 -1.75 -14.99 -9.46
C LEU A 110 -1.98 -13.55 -8.99
N LEU A 111 -0.89 -12.91 -8.58
CA LEU A 111 -0.89 -11.48 -8.26
C LEU A 111 -0.13 -10.74 -9.35
N TRP A 112 -0.64 -9.57 -9.75
CA TRP A 112 -0.02 -8.77 -10.80
C TRP A 112 -0.16 -7.28 -10.50
N ASN A 113 0.63 -6.48 -11.20
CA ASN A 113 0.60 -5.03 -11.09
C ASN A 113 1.11 -4.39 -12.38
N ILE A 114 0.69 -3.14 -12.59
CA ILE A 114 1.26 -2.27 -13.62
C ILE A 114 1.95 -1.13 -12.88
N VAL A 115 3.25 -1.02 -13.04
CA VAL A 115 4.07 -0.05 -12.33
C VAL A 115 4.79 0.85 -13.33
N ASP A 116 4.80 2.17 -13.05
CA ASP A 116 5.59 3.12 -13.82
C ASP A 116 7.07 2.72 -13.73
N LYS A 117 7.76 2.64 -14.88
CA LYS A 117 9.17 2.27 -14.95
C LYS A 117 10.07 3.12 -14.08
N ARG A 118 9.66 4.36 -13.80
CA ARG A 118 10.41 5.29 -12.97
C ARG A 118 10.31 4.96 -11.48
N ASN A 119 9.34 4.14 -11.08
CA ASN A 119 9.16 3.75 -9.68
C ASN A 119 9.96 2.49 -9.35
N ARG A 120 11.27 2.65 -9.18
CA ARG A 120 12.21 1.54 -8.99
C ARG A 120 11.98 0.75 -7.72
N VAL A 121 11.49 1.40 -6.67
CA VAL A 121 11.21 0.72 -5.39
C VAL A 121 10.13 -0.34 -5.59
N HIS A 122 9.04 0.01 -6.27
CA HIS A 122 7.95 -0.93 -6.52
C HIS A 122 8.34 -2.01 -7.54
N LEU A 123 9.14 -1.67 -8.56
CA LEU A 123 9.63 -2.65 -9.54
C LEU A 123 10.43 -3.78 -8.87
N LYS A 124 11.19 -3.49 -7.82
CA LYS A 124 11.97 -4.48 -7.10
C LYS A 124 11.11 -5.49 -6.35
N LEU A 125 9.83 -5.20 -6.12
CA LEU A 125 8.90 -6.12 -5.47
C LEU A 125 8.31 -7.15 -6.44
N LEU A 126 8.36 -6.87 -7.71
CA LEU A 126 7.83 -7.75 -8.75
C LEU A 126 8.86 -8.80 -9.13
#